data_e1f33884b799f122c15908593e990b0f
#
_entry.id   e1f33884b799f122c15908593e990b0f
#
_cell.length_a   1.000
_cell.length_b   1.000
_cell.length_c   1.000
_cell.angle_alpha   90.00
_cell.angle_beta   90.00
_cell.angle_gamma   90.00
#
_symmetry.space_group_name_H-M   'P 1'
#
loop_
_entity.id
_entity.type
_entity.pdbx_description
1 polymer ?
#
loop_
_entity_poly.entity_id
_entity_poly.type
_entity_poly.pdbx_seq_one_letter_code
_entity_poly.pdbx_strand_id
1 'polypeptide(L)'
;EKLEEVLLSRIDLFEKMGCRASDHAFTRVPYKRADAAELDRVFKKALGGEELSECEVDEYKTELMRFFAKEYARRGWGMEIHIGATRNNNSRMFKSLGPDSGFDSIADHEVADNLSRLLDSLDVEDLLPKTILFTLNPKDNYVLGAMLGNFQNSQAASKIQFGSAWWFNDNIDGMREQMKALANTG
;
A
#
# COMPACT_ATOMS: atom_id res chain seq x y z
N GLU A 1 10.66 -18.16 -3.08
CA GLU A 1 11.71 -18.09 -4.14
C GLU A 1 11.10 -18.12 -5.55
N LYS A 2 10.44 -19.21 -5.99
CA LYS A 2 9.90 -19.30 -7.36
C LYS A 2 8.87 -18.22 -7.71
N LEU A 3 8.01 -17.83 -6.77
CA LEU A 3 7.06 -16.74 -6.97
C LEU A 3 7.80 -15.41 -7.17
N GLU A 4 8.75 -15.12 -6.31
CA GLU A 4 9.56 -13.89 -6.39
C GLU A 4 10.33 -13.80 -7.70
N GLU A 5 10.91 -14.90 -8.17
CA GLU A 5 11.60 -14.97 -9.48
C GLU A 5 10.66 -14.59 -10.65
N VAL A 6 9.42 -15.12 -10.63
CA VAL A 6 8.42 -14.80 -11.64
C VAL A 6 7.99 -13.33 -11.55
N LEU A 7 7.74 -12.82 -10.33
CA LEU A 7 7.37 -11.43 -10.11
C LEU A 7 8.51 -10.48 -10.55
N LEU A 8 9.76 -10.82 -10.21
CA LEU A 8 10.92 -10.06 -10.63
C LEU A 8 11.02 -9.99 -12.17
N SER A 9 10.79 -11.10 -12.86
CA SER A 9 10.80 -11.12 -14.33
C SER A 9 9.74 -10.19 -14.94
N ARG A 10 8.59 -10.00 -14.24
CA ARG A 10 7.54 -9.05 -14.66
C ARG A 10 7.95 -7.61 -14.41
N ILE A 11 8.54 -7.32 -13.25
CA ILE A 11 9.09 -5.98 -12.96
C ILE A 11 10.15 -5.61 -14.00
N ASP A 12 11.05 -6.52 -14.34
CA ASP A 12 12.08 -6.30 -15.37
C ASP A 12 11.48 -6.01 -16.75
N LEU A 13 10.40 -6.71 -17.11
CA LEU A 13 9.66 -6.44 -18.34
C LEU A 13 9.05 -5.03 -18.33
N PHE A 14 8.38 -4.67 -17.22
CA PHE A 14 7.77 -3.34 -17.09
C PHE A 14 8.82 -2.23 -17.12
N GLU A 15 9.96 -2.43 -16.50
CA GLU A 15 11.08 -1.46 -16.59
C GLU A 15 11.57 -1.26 -18.02
N LYS A 16 11.75 -2.35 -18.77
CA LYS A 16 12.11 -2.30 -20.21
C LYS A 16 11.06 -1.57 -21.04
N MET A 17 9.79 -1.65 -20.65
CA MET A 17 8.69 -0.93 -21.31
C MET A 17 8.56 0.54 -20.85
N GLY A 18 9.42 1.00 -19.95
CA GLY A 18 9.46 2.39 -19.51
C GLY A 18 8.69 2.68 -18.21
N CYS A 19 8.24 1.67 -17.48
CA CYS A 19 7.58 1.85 -16.18
C CYS A 19 8.53 2.54 -15.19
N ARG A 20 7.99 3.45 -14.37
CA ARG A 20 8.73 4.23 -13.35
C ARG A 20 7.97 4.37 -12.05
N ALA A 21 6.80 3.82 -11.95
CA ALA A 21 5.98 3.84 -10.76
C ALA A 21 5.17 2.55 -10.63
N SER A 22 4.74 2.27 -9.43
CA SER A 22 3.82 1.18 -9.09
C SER A 22 2.69 1.68 -8.22
N ASP A 23 1.58 0.98 -8.21
CA ASP A 23 0.42 1.28 -7.39
C ASP A 23 -0.05 0.03 -6.64
N HIS A 24 -0.34 0.19 -5.36
CA HIS A 24 -0.89 -0.84 -4.49
C HIS A 24 -2.07 -0.30 -3.69
N ALA A 25 -3.05 -1.15 -3.41
CA ALA A 25 -4.22 -0.77 -2.64
C ALA A 25 -4.46 -1.72 -1.47
N PHE A 26 -4.78 -1.16 -0.31
CA PHE A 26 -5.15 -1.89 0.89
C PHE A 26 -6.47 -1.38 1.45
N THR A 27 -7.39 -2.27 1.80
CA THR A 27 -8.52 -1.90 2.65
C THR A 27 -8.01 -1.53 4.04
N ARG A 28 -7.11 -2.36 4.59
CA ARG A 28 -6.36 -2.17 5.83
C ARG A 28 -4.88 -2.44 5.55
N VAL A 29 -4.00 -1.57 6.00
CA VAL A 29 -2.55 -1.76 5.85
C VAL A 29 -2.14 -3.03 6.62
N PRO A 30 -1.58 -4.04 5.94
CA PRO A 30 -1.10 -5.24 6.62
C PRO A 30 0.26 -4.97 7.25
N TYR A 31 0.49 -5.51 8.45
CA TYR A 31 1.84 -5.61 8.98
C TYR A 31 1.99 -6.77 9.95
N LYS A 32 2.65 -7.80 9.49
CA LYS A 32 3.22 -8.86 10.32
C LYS A 32 4.41 -9.49 9.61
N ARG A 33 5.56 -9.51 10.27
CA ARG A 33 6.77 -10.11 9.73
C ARG A 33 6.71 -11.63 9.88
N ALA A 34 7.23 -12.32 8.87
CA ALA A 34 7.41 -13.76 8.85
C ALA A 34 8.75 -14.13 8.23
N ASP A 35 9.30 -15.25 8.62
CA ASP A 35 10.49 -15.80 7.97
C ASP A 35 10.15 -16.60 6.70
N ALA A 36 11.16 -17.00 5.96
CA ALA A 36 10.97 -17.71 4.69
C ALA A 36 10.27 -19.07 4.86
N ALA A 37 10.47 -19.77 5.98
CA ALA A 37 9.84 -21.06 6.24
C ALA A 37 8.35 -20.90 6.52
N GLU A 38 7.99 -19.89 7.30
CA GLU A 38 6.59 -19.55 7.59
C GLU A 38 5.85 -19.10 6.33
N LEU A 39 6.46 -18.24 5.52
CA LEU A 39 5.89 -17.82 4.23
C LEU A 39 5.67 -19.00 3.28
N ASP A 40 6.62 -19.93 3.19
CA ASP A 40 6.48 -21.12 2.36
C ASP A 40 5.33 -22.01 2.85
N ARG A 41 5.17 -22.14 4.17
CA ARG A 41 4.04 -22.85 4.78
C ARG A 41 2.70 -22.20 4.42
N VAL A 42 2.60 -20.88 4.63
CA VAL A 42 1.38 -20.11 4.32
C VAL A 42 1.03 -20.21 2.83
N PHE A 43 2.03 -20.05 1.97
CA PHE A 43 1.86 -20.14 0.52
C PHE A 43 1.38 -21.53 0.07
N LYS A 44 1.97 -22.61 0.60
CA LYS A 44 1.54 -24.00 0.32
C LYS A 44 0.13 -24.27 0.81
N LYS A 45 -0.22 -23.78 1.99
CA LYS A 45 -1.57 -23.87 2.56
C LYS A 45 -2.60 -23.23 1.62
N ALA A 46 -2.32 -22.01 1.14
CA ALA A 46 -3.18 -21.31 0.19
C ALA A 46 -3.31 -22.06 -1.15
N LEU A 47 -2.21 -22.58 -1.69
CA LEU A 47 -2.23 -23.38 -2.93
C LEU A 47 -3.00 -24.69 -2.77
N GLY A 48 -3.03 -25.26 -1.57
CA GLY A 48 -3.84 -26.44 -1.22
C GLY A 48 -5.33 -26.14 -1.09
N GLY A 49 -5.75 -24.88 -1.19
CA GLY A 49 -7.14 -24.45 -1.04
C GLY A 49 -7.62 -24.37 0.42
N GLU A 50 -6.70 -24.40 1.37
CA GLU A 50 -7.01 -24.24 2.78
C GLU A 50 -7.25 -22.76 3.13
N GLU A 51 -8.17 -22.52 4.07
CA GLU A 51 -8.44 -21.15 4.56
C GLU A 51 -7.27 -20.62 5.36
N LEU A 52 -6.86 -19.39 5.03
CA LEU A 52 -5.82 -18.67 5.78
C LEU A 52 -6.45 -17.87 6.92
N SER A 53 -5.80 -17.86 8.08
CA SER A 53 -6.12 -16.90 9.13
C SER A 53 -5.75 -15.47 8.70
N GLU A 54 -6.37 -14.48 9.34
CA GLU A 54 -6.05 -13.07 9.09
C GLU A 54 -4.56 -12.76 9.32
N CYS A 55 -3.97 -13.41 10.31
CA CYS A 55 -2.56 -13.31 10.64
C CYS A 55 -1.66 -13.82 9.51
N GLU A 56 -1.98 -14.99 8.93
CA GLU A 56 -1.25 -15.57 7.80
C GLU A 56 -1.39 -14.71 6.53
N VAL A 57 -2.56 -14.10 6.33
CA VAL A 57 -2.78 -13.14 5.24
C VAL A 57 -1.91 -11.90 5.42
N ASP A 58 -1.81 -11.37 6.64
CA ASP A 58 -0.97 -10.21 6.94
C ASP A 58 0.52 -10.54 6.78
N GLU A 59 0.98 -11.71 7.20
CA GLU A 59 2.36 -12.18 6.97
C GLU A 59 2.71 -12.19 5.49
N TYR A 60 1.88 -12.84 4.70
CA TYR A 60 2.08 -12.93 3.25
C TYR A 60 2.07 -11.56 2.57
N LYS A 61 1.07 -10.73 2.85
CA LYS A 61 0.96 -9.39 2.26
C LYS A 61 2.11 -8.47 2.67
N THR A 62 2.53 -8.53 3.93
CA THR A 62 3.65 -7.72 4.43
C THR A 62 4.95 -8.04 3.71
N GLU A 63 5.32 -9.32 3.65
CA GLU A 63 6.60 -9.70 3.03
C GLU A 63 6.56 -9.53 1.50
N LEU A 64 5.42 -9.78 0.86
CA LEU A 64 5.25 -9.50 -0.57
C LEU A 64 5.37 -8.00 -0.88
N MET A 65 4.75 -7.14 -0.06
CA MET A 65 4.86 -5.70 -0.22
C MET A 65 6.30 -5.22 0.01
N ARG A 66 6.99 -5.77 1.00
CA ARG A 66 8.41 -5.48 1.25
C ARG A 66 9.30 -5.92 0.08
N PHE A 67 9.05 -7.09 -0.49
CA PHE A 67 9.74 -7.55 -1.69
C PHE A 67 9.57 -6.54 -2.84
N PHE A 68 8.35 -6.15 -3.15
CA PHE A 68 8.08 -5.17 -4.21
C PHE A 68 8.74 -3.82 -3.94
N ALA A 69 8.57 -3.27 -2.74
CA ALA A 69 9.14 -1.97 -2.37
C ALA A 69 10.67 -1.94 -2.52
N LYS A 70 11.35 -2.99 -2.09
CA LYS A 70 12.81 -3.13 -2.27
C LYS A 70 13.21 -3.15 -3.74
N GLU A 71 12.46 -3.83 -4.58
CA GLU A 71 12.71 -3.86 -6.01
C GLU A 71 12.44 -2.50 -6.68
N TYR A 72 11.44 -1.76 -6.23
CA TYR A 72 11.18 -0.40 -6.69
C TYR A 72 12.29 0.57 -6.25
N ALA A 73 12.74 0.49 -5.01
CA ALA A 73 13.86 1.30 -4.51
C ALA A 73 15.13 1.09 -5.35
N ARG A 74 15.50 -0.17 -5.63
CA ARG A 74 16.68 -0.50 -6.45
C ARG A 74 16.63 0.05 -7.88
N ARG A 75 15.41 0.22 -8.42
CA ARG A 75 15.18 0.74 -9.78
C ARG A 75 14.89 2.25 -9.80
N GLY A 76 14.78 2.88 -8.64
CA GLY A 76 14.40 4.29 -8.54
C GLY A 76 12.95 4.58 -8.95
N TRP A 77 12.06 3.58 -8.86
CA TRP A 77 10.63 3.76 -9.12
C TRP A 77 9.94 4.45 -7.95
N GLY A 78 8.87 5.18 -8.24
CA GLY A 78 7.89 5.62 -7.25
C GLY A 78 6.95 4.48 -6.85
N MET A 79 6.50 4.51 -5.60
CA MET A 79 5.50 3.57 -5.09
C MET A 79 4.29 4.36 -4.59
N GLU A 80 3.12 4.03 -5.10
CA GLU A 80 1.85 4.58 -4.61
C GLU A 80 1.16 3.54 -3.72
N ILE A 81 0.60 3.99 -2.61
CA ILE A 81 -0.19 3.17 -1.70
C ILE A 81 -1.54 3.84 -1.46
N HIS A 82 -2.59 3.20 -1.93
CA HIS A 82 -3.97 3.61 -1.75
C HIS A 82 -4.60 2.87 -0.57
N ILE A 83 -5.16 3.58 0.40
CA ILE A 83 -5.61 3.02 1.68
C ILE A 83 -7.07 3.34 1.93
N GLY A 84 -7.84 2.34 2.33
CA GLY A 84 -9.14 2.57 2.96
C GLY A 84 -10.36 2.41 2.05
N ALA A 85 -10.28 1.65 0.96
CA ALA A 85 -11.46 1.29 0.18
C ALA A 85 -12.07 -0.03 0.67
N THR A 86 -13.33 0.00 1.09
CA THR A 86 -14.15 -1.21 1.30
C THR A 86 -14.95 -1.46 0.04
N ARG A 87 -14.65 -2.57 -0.63
CA ARG A 87 -15.21 -2.85 -1.95
C ARG A 87 -16.36 -3.85 -1.91
N ASN A 88 -17.26 -3.72 -2.90
CA ASN A 88 -18.34 -4.66 -3.17
C ASN A 88 -19.28 -4.86 -1.96
N ASN A 89 -19.64 -3.77 -1.27
CA ASN A 89 -20.41 -3.81 -0.02
C ASN A 89 -21.84 -4.35 -0.17
N ASN A 90 -22.38 -4.40 -1.39
CA ASN A 90 -23.70 -4.91 -1.67
C ASN A 90 -23.62 -6.26 -2.38
N SER A 91 -23.70 -7.37 -1.63
CA SER A 91 -23.57 -8.73 -2.17
C SER A 91 -24.61 -9.08 -3.24
N ARG A 92 -25.83 -8.54 -3.13
CA ARG A 92 -26.89 -8.75 -4.13
C ARG A 92 -26.50 -8.10 -5.47
N MET A 93 -25.99 -6.88 -5.43
CA MET A 93 -25.55 -6.17 -6.63
C MET A 93 -24.26 -6.75 -7.19
N PHE A 94 -23.34 -7.15 -6.34
CA PHE A 94 -22.14 -7.86 -6.76
C PHE A 94 -22.46 -9.16 -7.54
N LYS A 95 -23.43 -9.94 -7.05
CA LYS A 95 -23.89 -11.15 -7.74
C LYS A 95 -24.54 -10.85 -9.10
N SER A 96 -25.21 -9.69 -9.23
CA SER A 96 -25.93 -9.29 -10.45
C SER A 96 -25.05 -8.63 -11.49
N LEU A 97 -24.12 -7.75 -11.05
CA LEU A 97 -23.37 -6.83 -11.90
C LEU A 97 -21.85 -7.13 -11.91
N GLY A 98 -21.35 -7.91 -10.96
CA GLY A 98 -19.91 -8.15 -10.78
C GLY A 98 -19.20 -7.05 -10.00
N PRO A 99 -17.84 -7.11 -9.97
CA PRO A 99 -17.01 -6.13 -9.29
C PRO A 99 -17.02 -4.77 -10.01
N ASP A 100 -16.51 -3.75 -9.33
CA ASP A 100 -16.31 -2.38 -9.87
C ASP A 100 -17.57 -1.72 -10.45
N SER A 101 -18.71 -2.04 -9.86
CA SER A 101 -20.03 -1.55 -10.29
C SER A 101 -20.63 -0.45 -9.39
N GLY A 102 -19.79 0.23 -8.57
CA GLY A 102 -20.17 1.41 -7.81
C GLY A 102 -20.68 1.15 -6.39
N PHE A 103 -20.52 -0.05 -5.85
CA PHE A 103 -20.97 -0.41 -4.50
C PHE A 103 -19.82 -0.49 -3.50
N ASP A 104 -18.94 0.51 -3.54
CA ASP A 104 -17.78 0.65 -2.67
C ASP A 104 -17.98 1.79 -1.68
N SER A 105 -17.26 1.78 -0.56
CA SER A 105 -17.33 2.80 0.47
C SER A 105 -15.97 3.01 1.15
N ILE A 106 -15.95 3.98 2.08
CA ILE A 106 -14.79 4.30 2.90
C ILE A 106 -14.67 3.28 4.03
N ALA A 107 -13.49 2.68 4.18
CA ALA A 107 -13.16 1.86 5.34
C ALA A 107 -12.79 2.72 6.56
N ASP A 108 -12.99 2.17 7.75
CA ASP A 108 -12.68 2.85 9.01
C ASP A 108 -11.74 2.01 9.89
N HIS A 109 -10.60 1.62 9.32
CA HIS A 109 -9.54 0.90 10.03
C HIS A 109 -8.51 1.87 10.61
N GLU A 110 -7.79 1.41 11.62
CA GLU A 110 -6.59 2.10 12.09
C GLU A 110 -5.46 1.96 11.08
N VAL A 111 -4.77 3.07 10.81
CA VAL A 111 -3.73 3.13 9.76
C VAL A 111 -2.33 3.33 10.37
N ALA A 112 -2.21 4.13 11.44
CA ALA A 112 -0.94 4.66 11.91
C ALA A 112 0.12 3.59 12.21
N ASP A 113 -0.19 2.64 13.08
CA ASP A 113 0.79 1.68 13.60
C ASP A 113 1.34 0.75 12.51
N ASN A 114 0.45 0.16 11.73
CA ASN A 114 0.86 -0.79 10.70
C ASN A 114 1.60 -0.09 9.55
N LEU A 115 1.14 1.11 9.16
CA LEU A 115 1.82 1.89 8.14
C LEU A 115 3.22 2.31 8.59
N SER A 116 3.35 2.83 9.81
CA SER A 116 4.64 3.21 10.39
C SER A 116 5.62 2.03 10.36
N ARG A 117 5.20 0.88 10.85
CA ARG A 117 6.03 -0.33 10.89
C ARG A 117 6.42 -0.83 9.49
N LEU A 118 5.50 -0.73 8.52
CA LEU A 118 5.79 -1.12 7.14
C LEU A 118 6.86 -0.21 6.54
N LEU A 119 6.72 1.10 6.66
CA LEU A 119 7.67 2.07 6.14
C LEU A 119 9.04 1.94 6.85
N ASP A 120 9.05 1.87 8.19
CA ASP A 120 10.26 1.69 9.00
C ASP A 120 11.03 0.42 8.62
N SER A 121 10.30 -0.68 8.40
CA SER A 121 10.92 -1.95 8.00
C SER A 121 11.65 -1.92 6.66
N LEU A 122 11.41 -0.91 5.84
CA LEU A 122 12.08 -0.65 4.58
C LEU A 122 13.16 0.43 4.74
N ASP A 123 12.86 1.46 5.53
CA ASP A 123 13.76 2.59 5.73
C ASP A 123 15.03 2.20 6.50
N VAL A 124 14.92 1.34 7.50
CA VAL A 124 16.07 0.79 8.25
C VAL A 124 17.08 0.04 7.37
N GLU A 125 16.64 -0.47 6.23
CA GLU A 125 17.48 -1.15 5.24
C GLU A 125 17.95 -0.19 4.11
N ASP A 126 17.59 1.08 4.17
CA ASP A 126 17.76 2.10 3.09
C ASP A 126 17.12 1.64 1.76
N LEU A 127 15.99 0.94 1.84
CA LEU A 127 15.25 0.37 0.71
C LEU A 127 13.79 0.85 0.66
N LEU A 128 13.47 1.96 1.35
CA LEU A 128 12.18 2.62 1.18
C LEU A 128 12.22 3.43 -0.12
N PRO A 129 11.36 3.15 -1.13
CA PRO A 129 11.33 3.94 -2.35
C PRO A 129 10.69 5.32 -2.12
N LYS A 130 10.76 6.21 -3.12
CA LYS A 130 9.88 7.39 -3.15
C LYS A 130 8.43 6.91 -3.09
N THR A 131 7.68 7.38 -2.11
CA THR A 131 6.34 6.85 -1.84
C THR A 131 5.30 7.96 -1.80
N ILE A 132 4.13 7.70 -2.38
CA ILE A 132 2.96 8.56 -2.30
C ILE A 132 1.87 7.78 -1.57
N LEU A 133 1.36 8.37 -0.48
CA LEU A 133 0.29 7.79 0.32
C LEU A 133 -1.04 8.45 -0.01
N PHE A 134 -2.06 7.65 -0.31
CA PHE A 134 -3.42 8.10 -0.53
C PHE A 134 -4.34 7.49 0.53
N THR A 135 -5.26 8.27 1.08
CA THR A 135 -6.34 7.76 1.93
C THR A 135 -7.71 8.17 1.41
N LEU A 136 -8.68 7.27 1.56
CA LEU A 136 -10.09 7.60 1.31
C LEU A 136 -10.77 8.24 2.52
N ASN A 137 -10.36 7.86 3.74
CA ASN A 137 -11.00 8.38 4.94
C ASN A 137 -10.38 9.72 5.35
N PRO A 138 -11.15 10.83 5.33
CA PRO A 138 -10.63 12.14 5.72
C PRO A 138 -10.09 12.21 7.15
N LYS A 139 -10.53 11.30 8.06
CA LYS A 139 -9.99 11.23 9.43
C LYS A 139 -8.48 10.94 9.46
N ASP A 140 -7.98 10.28 8.42
CA ASP A 140 -6.58 9.85 8.33
C ASP A 140 -5.66 10.91 7.70
N ASN A 141 -6.19 12.04 7.22
CA ASN A 141 -5.40 13.07 6.56
C ASN A 141 -4.23 13.56 7.42
N TYR A 142 -4.48 13.91 8.69
CA TYR A 142 -3.43 14.35 9.61
C TYR A 142 -2.55 13.19 10.13
N VAL A 143 -3.11 11.98 10.20
CA VAL A 143 -2.34 10.78 10.54
C VAL A 143 -1.27 10.53 9.49
N LEU A 144 -1.65 10.55 8.21
CA LEU A 144 -0.72 10.39 7.11
C LEU A 144 0.22 11.60 7.00
N GLY A 145 -0.31 12.82 7.07
CA GLY A 145 0.49 14.03 7.01
C GLY A 145 1.65 14.02 8.03
N ALA A 146 1.36 13.70 9.29
CA ALA A 146 2.37 13.58 10.34
C ALA A 146 3.36 12.43 10.07
N MET A 147 2.89 11.30 9.52
CA MET A 147 3.72 10.14 9.18
C MET A 147 4.78 10.48 8.13
N LEU A 148 4.45 11.33 7.15
CA LEU A 148 5.36 11.72 6.08
C LEU A 148 6.66 12.34 6.61
N GLY A 149 6.57 13.14 7.68
CA GLY A 149 7.73 13.80 8.28
C GLY A 149 8.77 12.83 8.88
N ASN A 150 8.35 11.62 9.26
CA ASN A 150 9.23 10.65 9.91
C ASN A 150 10.20 9.98 8.93
N PHE A 151 9.91 9.97 7.64
CA PHE A 151 10.65 9.22 6.62
C PHE A 151 11.24 10.12 5.52
N GLN A 152 11.41 11.41 5.79
CA GLN A 152 12.14 12.32 4.89
C GLN A 152 13.65 12.14 5.04
N ASN A 153 14.40 12.38 3.99
CA ASN A 153 15.86 12.38 4.04
C ASN A 153 16.47 13.42 3.10
N SER A 154 17.78 13.61 3.19
CA SER A 154 18.52 14.58 2.37
C SER A 154 18.83 14.10 0.94
N GLN A 155 18.60 12.83 0.63
CA GLN A 155 18.94 12.26 -0.68
C GLN A 155 17.84 12.51 -1.73
N ALA A 156 16.60 12.66 -1.28
CA ALA A 156 15.46 12.87 -2.17
C ALA A 156 14.49 13.89 -1.57
N ALA A 157 14.33 15.03 -2.23
CA ALA A 157 13.28 15.97 -1.87
C ALA A 157 11.92 15.29 -1.93
N SER A 158 11.09 15.48 -0.90
CA SER A 158 9.75 14.88 -0.80
C SER A 158 9.78 13.37 -1.01
N LYS A 159 10.64 12.66 -0.30
CA LYS A 159 10.77 11.19 -0.40
C LYS A 159 9.45 10.48 -0.17
N ILE A 160 8.70 10.93 0.83
CA ILE A 160 7.32 10.49 1.07
C ILE A 160 6.40 11.67 0.86
N GLN A 161 5.32 11.48 0.13
CA GLN A 161 4.33 12.50 -0.17
C GLN A 161 2.92 12.04 0.18
N PHE A 162 2.04 13.03 0.40
CA PHE A 162 0.62 12.80 0.51
C PHE A 162 -0.04 13.08 -0.85
N GLY A 163 -0.64 12.04 -1.43
CA GLY A 163 -1.45 12.18 -2.63
C GLY A 163 -2.79 12.82 -2.31
N SER A 164 -3.20 13.80 -3.10
CA SER A 164 -4.49 14.45 -2.96
C SER A 164 -5.45 14.01 -4.07
N ALA A 165 -6.75 14.14 -3.79
CA ALA A 165 -7.82 13.93 -4.75
C ALA A 165 -7.91 12.50 -5.26
N TRP A 166 -8.10 11.55 -4.37
CA TRP A 166 -8.46 10.20 -4.76
C TRP A 166 -9.92 9.91 -4.39
N TRP A 167 -10.73 9.56 -5.39
CA TRP A 167 -12.10 9.07 -5.33
C TRP A 167 -13.04 9.93 -4.46
N PHE A 168 -13.40 9.51 -3.22
CA PHE A 168 -14.33 10.27 -2.35
C PHE A 168 -13.77 11.62 -1.88
N ASN A 169 -12.46 11.84 -1.96
CA ASN A 169 -11.81 13.13 -1.69
C ASN A 169 -11.61 13.98 -2.97
N ASP A 170 -12.04 13.50 -4.13
CA ASP A 170 -11.97 14.24 -5.40
C ASP A 170 -13.08 15.30 -5.49
N ASN A 171 -13.01 16.25 -4.58
CA ASN A 171 -13.87 17.40 -4.49
C ASN A 171 -13.11 18.56 -3.83
N ILE A 172 -13.67 19.79 -3.94
CA ILE A 172 -12.98 21.00 -3.49
C ILE A 172 -12.55 20.94 -2.02
N ASP A 173 -13.43 20.50 -1.13
CA ASP A 173 -13.16 20.46 0.30
C ASP A 173 -12.19 19.33 0.64
N GLY A 174 -12.37 18.15 0.07
CA GLY A 174 -11.45 17.01 0.23
C GLY A 174 -10.02 17.36 -0.19
N MET A 175 -9.85 17.93 -1.38
CA MET A 175 -8.52 18.35 -1.87
C MET A 175 -7.90 19.44 -0.98
N ARG A 176 -8.69 20.42 -0.53
CA ARG A 176 -8.19 21.47 0.37
C ARG A 176 -7.74 20.92 1.71
N GLU A 177 -8.51 20.02 2.32
CA GLU A 177 -8.16 19.42 3.60
C GLU A 177 -6.91 18.56 3.49
N GLN A 178 -6.72 17.81 2.41
CA GLN A 178 -5.51 17.04 2.17
C GLN A 178 -4.27 17.94 1.98
N MET A 179 -4.39 19.03 1.21
CA MET A 179 -3.30 20.00 1.06
C MET A 179 -2.96 20.70 2.38
N LYS A 180 -3.98 21.05 3.20
CA LYS A 180 -3.75 21.63 4.53
C LYS A 180 -3.04 20.66 5.47
N ALA A 181 -3.45 19.39 5.49
CA ALA A 181 -2.82 18.37 6.30
C ALA A 181 -1.33 18.23 5.96
N LEU A 182 -0.99 18.23 4.67
CA LEU A 182 0.41 18.22 4.23
C LEU A 182 1.15 19.50 4.62
N ALA A 183 0.59 20.67 4.34
CA ALA A 183 1.23 21.95 4.61
C ALA A 183 1.47 22.21 6.11
N ASN A 184 0.63 21.66 6.99
CA ASN A 184 0.77 21.81 8.45
C ASN A 184 1.87 20.94 9.06
N THR A 185 2.38 19.97 8.32
CA THR A 185 3.40 19.03 8.82
C THR A 185 4.81 19.32 8.29
N GLY A 186 4.96 20.36 7.48
CA GLY A 186 6.24 20.82 6.90
C GLY A 186 6.34 20.51 5.44
#